data_f7705155442c86ef16919cdc0d883fb1
#
_entry.id   f7705155442c86ef16919cdc0d883fb1
#
_cell.length_a   1.000
_cell.length_b   1.000
_cell.length_c   1.000
_cell.angle_alpha   90.00
_cell.angle_beta   90.00
_cell.angle_gamma   90.00
#
_symmetry.space_group_name_H-M   'P 1'
#
loop_
_entity.id
_entity.type
_entity.pdbx_description
1 polymer ?
#
loop_
_entity_poly.entity_id
_entity_poly.type
_entity_poly.pdbx_seq_one_letter_code
_entity_poly.pdbx_strand_id
1 'polypeptide(L)'
;MVEYEAPLRDYEFLFNEVFDVTPTMERLGYDFDEDFLSMLAEGWADHAKEVWLPINQIGDRVGLNFENGEITMPQEFKDAYNQAIEGGWLSTSTKPEHGGMGTPIFFQSVIWGEIATSTNMAMSVLPALTLGVYDVLNEHGDQTLIDYFSTHLAQGHWAGTMCLTEPHAGTDLGIISSKAIPQDDGTYRVTGTKIFITYGEHDMTENIVHLVLAKTPGSPEGTKGITMFLVPKYLPVDLESGDLAGASHDLMENHNGVTCAGSEEKMGIHASPTCVMNFDNSVGWRVGDLHTGMKLMFQMMNQERLATGIMGLGLAEIAYQNSLAWAKDRRQGRDLKGPKDPNETADNILVHPDVRRMLLESKVNNEGCRALAAWTGILLDQMHSDDPEEAEYASSLVALFTPIVKAHFTDVACETASTCMQVMGGAGYCTEYGVEQFYRDVRISKIWEGTNGVQALDLAGRKITQNMGKNLRHLMWPLTEFIEENRNIPEMSEFNKPLHQGVRGLQQLTLLMIAEGQANPHFLAAGATDYCRYFGNVLLAYMWAKIAKTASKKKGDPFYDAKIASARFFFKRIFPETVSLAAKIQSGHKSVMEFPTEMF
;
A
#
# COMPACT_ATOMS: atom_id res chain seq x y z
N MET A 1 20.26 -15.98 -9.08
CA MET A 1 19.75 -14.61 -9.24
C MET A 1 18.29 -14.63 -8.86
N VAL A 2 17.80 -13.55 -8.30
CA VAL A 2 16.36 -13.36 -8.05
C VAL A 2 15.65 -13.27 -9.41
N GLU A 3 14.51 -13.95 -9.51
CA GLU A 3 13.68 -13.98 -10.71
C GLU A 3 12.25 -13.51 -10.36
N TYR A 4 11.56 -12.91 -11.31
CA TYR A 4 10.20 -12.44 -11.15
C TYR A 4 9.41 -12.59 -12.44
N GLU A 5 8.18 -13.06 -12.31
CA GLU A 5 7.16 -13.08 -13.36
C GLU A 5 5.90 -12.41 -12.80
N ALA A 6 5.45 -11.36 -13.47
CA ALA A 6 4.25 -10.67 -13.05
C ALA A 6 3.03 -11.60 -13.10
N PRO A 7 2.13 -11.58 -12.10
CA PRO A 7 0.98 -12.48 -12.03
C PRO A 7 -0.18 -12.03 -12.96
N LEU A 8 0.13 -11.75 -14.23
CA LEU A 8 -0.80 -11.17 -15.21
C LEU A 8 -2.04 -12.04 -15.39
N ARG A 9 -1.86 -13.37 -15.49
CA ARG A 9 -3.00 -14.30 -15.62
C ARG A 9 -3.95 -14.27 -14.41
N ASP A 10 -3.42 -13.99 -13.22
CA ASP A 10 -4.25 -13.81 -12.02
C ASP A 10 -5.06 -12.51 -12.10
N TYR A 11 -4.46 -11.44 -12.60
CA TYR A 11 -5.14 -10.17 -12.81
C TYR A 11 -6.23 -10.26 -13.88
N GLU A 12 -5.94 -10.86 -15.03
CA GLU A 12 -6.97 -11.13 -16.06
C GLU A 12 -8.15 -11.90 -15.48
N PHE A 13 -7.88 -12.97 -14.74
CA PHE A 13 -8.91 -13.78 -14.10
C PHE A 13 -9.74 -12.96 -13.09
N LEU A 14 -9.09 -12.14 -12.26
CA LEU A 14 -9.78 -11.34 -11.26
C LEU A 14 -10.63 -10.25 -11.90
N PHE A 15 -10.07 -9.44 -12.81
CA PHE A 15 -10.78 -8.32 -13.38
C PHE A 15 -11.85 -8.74 -14.37
N ASN A 16 -11.56 -9.70 -15.25
CA ASN A 16 -12.49 -10.06 -16.33
C ASN A 16 -13.49 -11.16 -15.91
N GLU A 17 -13.10 -12.11 -15.02
CA GLU A 17 -13.98 -13.25 -14.74
C GLU A 17 -14.61 -13.19 -13.33
N VAL A 18 -13.88 -12.71 -12.30
CA VAL A 18 -14.38 -12.64 -10.92
C VAL A 18 -15.18 -11.37 -10.66
N PHE A 19 -14.71 -10.24 -11.18
CA PHE A 19 -15.34 -8.93 -10.95
C PHE A 19 -16.11 -8.40 -12.16
N ASP A 20 -15.83 -8.88 -13.38
CA ASP A 20 -16.47 -8.42 -14.62
C ASP A 20 -16.40 -6.89 -14.71
N VAL A 21 -15.17 -6.35 -14.74
CA VAL A 21 -14.90 -4.93 -14.53
C VAL A 21 -15.34 -4.04 -15.69
N THR A 22 -15.38 -4.57 -16.91
CA THR A 22 -15.67 -3.82 -18.14
C THR A 22 -16.93 -2.98 -18.08
N PRO A 23 -18.11 -3.52 -17.69
CA PRO A 23 -19.33 -2.69 -17.59
C PRO A 23 -19.22 -1.54 -16.58
N THR A 24 -18.40 -1.74 -15.54
CA THR A 24 -18.18 -0.69 -14.53
C THR A 24 -17.31 0.43 -15.09
N MET A 25 -16.22 0.10 -15.77
CA MET A 25 -15.30 1.09 -16.34
C MET A 25 -15.96 1.89 -17.47
N GLU A 26 -16.71 1.25 -18.36
CA GLU A 26 -17.50 1.93 -19.40
C GLU A 26 -18.50 2.93 -18.79
N ARG A 27 -19.21 2.53 -17.72
CA ARG A 27 -20.16 3.40 -17.02
C ARG A 27 -19.48 4.59 -16.35
N LEU A 28 -18.26 4.44 -15.87
CA LEU A 28 -17.45 5.51 -15.29
C LEU A 28 -16.82 6.43 -16.35
N GLY A 29 -17.05 6.16 -17.64
CA GLY A 29 -16.60 7.00 -18.74
C GLY A 29 -15.15 6.75 -19.18
N TYR A 30 -14.54 5.66 -18.74
CA TYR A 30 -13.26 5.24 -19.29
C TYR A 30 -13.46 4.69 -20.70
N ASP A 31 -12.57 5.06 -21.62
CA ASP A 31 -12.42 4.37 -22.92
C ASP A 31 -11.68 3.05 -22.64
N PHE A 32 -12.47 2.08 -22.10
CA PHE A 32 -11.94 0.85 -21.54
C PHE A 32 -11.82 -0.23 -22.60
N ASP A 33 -10.57 -0.64 -22.85
CA ASP A 33 -10.22 -1.76 -23.73
C ASP A 33 -9.39 -2.78 -22.94
N GLU A 34 -9.94 -3.99 -22.75
CA GLU A 34 -9.27 -5.07 -22.01
C GLU A 34 -7.95 -5.47 -22.69
N ASP A 35 -7.90 -5.51 -24.03
CA ASP A 35 -6.69 -5.86 -24.77
C ASP A 35 -5.61 -4.79 -24.59
N PHE A 36 -6.00 -3.51 -24.60
CA PHE A 36 -5.08 -2.40 -24.32
C PHE A 36 -4.50 -2.46 -22.90
N LEU A 37 -5.34 -2.72 -21.89
CA LEU A 37 -4.86 -2.84 -20.51
C LEU A 37 -3.96 -4.05 -20.31
N SER A 38 -4.27 -5.19 -20.95
CA SER A 38 -3.40 -6.37 -20.91
C SER A 38 -2.04 -6.07 -21.54
N MET A 39 -2.02 -5.41 -22.71
CA MET A 39 -0.78 -4.99 -23.36
C MET A 39 0.02 -4.00 -22.50
N LEU A 40 -0.66 -3.05 -21.84
CA LEU A 40 -0.02 -2.09 -20.95
C LEU A 40 0.57 -2.79 -19.71
N ALA A 41 -0.14 -3.77 -19.15
CA ALA A 41 0.34 -4.55 -18.00
C ALA A 41 1.54 -5.43 -18.38
N GLU A 42 1.52 -6.06 -19.57
CA GLU A 42 2.66 -6.82 -20.11
C GLU A 42 3.88 -5.91 -20.32
N GLY A 43 3.68 -4.76 -20.98
CA GLY A 43 4.77 -3.80 -21.22
C GLY A 43 5.40 -3.27 -19.95
N TRP A 44 4.57 -2.96 -18.92
CA TRP A 44 5.08 -2.58 -17.62
C TRP A 44 5.82 -3.72 -16.92
N ALA A 45 5.29 -4.94 -16.96
CA ALA A 45 5.92 -6.12 -16.37
C ALA A 45 7.31 -6.38 -16.99
N ASP A 46 7.44 -6.28 -18.30
CA ASP A 46 8.70 -6.44 -19.01
C ASP A 46 9.69 -5.34 -18.62
N HIS A 47 9.26 -4.07 -18.65
CA HIS A 47 10.10 -2.94 -18.22
C HIS A 47 10.58 -3.10 -16.76
N ALA A 48 9.69 -3.41 -15.84
CA ALA A 48 10.03 -3.57 -14.44
C ALA A 48 10.99 -4.77 -14.20
N LYS A 49 10.79 -5.86 -14.92
CA LYS A 49 11.65 -7.05 -14.87
C LYS A 49 13.04 -6.80 -15.48
N GLU A 50 13.11 -6.08 -16.60
CA GLU A 50 14.36 -5.87 -17.32
C GLU A 50 15.18 -4.68 -16.79
N VAL A 51 14.51 -3.65 -16.25
CA VAL A 51 15.15 -2.39 -15.84
C VAL A 51 15.19 -2.25 -14.31
N TRP A 52 14.10 -2.49 -13.61
CA TRP A 52 14.03 -2.23 -12.15
C TRP A 52 14.55 -3.39 -11.30
N LEU A 53 14.23 -4.64 -11.68
CA LEU A 53 14.66 -5.81 -10.91
C LEU A 53 16.20 -5.97 -10.82
N PRO A 54 16.98 -5.78 -11.90
CA PRO A 54 18.44 -5.94 -11.84
C PRO A 54 19.11 -4.98 -10.87
N ILE A 55 18.56 -3.79 -10.69
CA ILE A 55 19.17 -2.75 -9.82
C ILE A 55 18.72 -2.86 -8.36
N ASN A 56 17.72 -3.69 -8.04
CA ASN A 56 17.23 -3.83 -6.67
C ASN A 56 18.33 -4.25 -5.68
N GLN A 57 19.14 -5.28 -6.02
CA GLN A 57 20.27 -5.69 -5.18
C GLN A 57 21.42 -4.68 -5.21
N ILE A 58 21.58 -3.90 -6.28
CA ILE A 58 22.57 -2.81 -6.33
C ILE A 58 22.19 -1.77 -5.29
N GLY A 59 20.93 -1.34 -5.27
CA GLY A 59 20.42 -0.40 -4.29
C GLY A 59 20.56 -0.87 -2.83
N ASP A 60 20.32 -2.15 -2.57
CA ASP A 60 20.47 -2.73 -1.23
C ASP A 60 21.94 -2.74 -0.76
N ARG A 61 22.88 -3.01 -1.65
CA ARG A 61 24.32 -3.12 -1.32
C ARG A 61 25.05 -1.80 -1.31
N VAL A 62 24.73 -0.89 -2.23
CA VAL A 62 25.39 0.41 -2.39
C VAL A 62 24.69 1.48 -1.55
N GLY A 63 23.34 1.39 -1.46
CA GLY A 63 22.53 2.40 -0.78
C GLY A 63 22.57 3.74 -1.53
N LEU A 64 22.76 4.81 -0.77
CA LEU A 64 22.89 6.19 -1.25
C LEU A 64 24.10 6.87 -0.59
N ASN A 65 24.58 7.97 -1.16
CA ASN A 65 25.62 8.77 -0.55
C ASN A 65 25.02 10.11 -0.05
N PHE A 66 25.17 10.37 1.25
CA PHE A 66 24.79 11.65 1.86
C PHE A 66 26.06 12.43 2.20
N GLU A 67 26.23 13.58 1.59
CA GLU A 67 27.38 14.46 1.82
C GLU A 67 26.97 15.94 1.70
N ASN A 68 27.35 16.76 2.67
CA ASN A 68 27.15 18.23 2.68
C ASN A 68 25.66 18.66 2.52
N GLY A 69 24.72 17.83 2.95
CA GLY A 69 23.28 18.15 2.86
C GLY A 69 22.62 17.69 1.55
N GLU A 70 23.35 17.03 0.69
CA GLU A 70 22.88 16.49 -0.59
C GLU A 70 22.92 14.96 -0.58
N ILE A 71 21.99 14.34 -1.32
CA ILE A 71 21.97 12.91 -1.54
C ILE A 71 22.24 12.62 -3.01
N THR A 72 23.26 11.81 -3.25
CA THR A 72 23.56 11.25 -4.57
C THR A 72 23.07 9.82 -4.63
N MET A 73 22.17 9.55 -5.56
CA MET A 73 21.64 8.21 -5.84
C MET A 73 22.59 7.43 -6.76
N PRO A 74 22.59 6.07 -6.68
CA PRO A 74 23.30 5.26 -7.67
C PRO A 74 22.90 5.63 -9.09
N GLN A 75 23.87 5.69 -10.01
CA GLN A 75 23.60 6.09 -11.40
C GLN A 75 22.56 5.17 -12.08
N GLU A 76 22.60 3.88 -11.76
CA GLU A 76 21.65 2.89 -12.27
C GLU A 76 20.21 3.21 -11.87
N PHE A 77 19.98 3.79 -10.68
CA PHE A 77 18.65 4.24 -10.23
C PHE A 77 18.17 5.44 -11.04
N LYS A 78 19.06 6.42 -11.28
CA LYS A 78 18.73 7.59 -12.10
C LYS A 78 18.41 7.20 -13.54
N ASP A 79 19.20 6.32 -14.13
CA ASP A 79 19.01 5.83 -15.50
C ASP A 79 17.70 5.06 -15.62
N ALA A 80 17.38 4.19 -14.66
CA ALA A 80 16.15 3.41 -14.63
C ALA A 80 14.90 4.29 -14.42
N TYR A 81 14.99 5.32 -13.59
CA TYR A 81 13.91 6.27 -13.37
C TYR A 81 13.62 7.10 -14.64
N ASN A 82 14.67 7.60 -15.29
CA ASN A 82 14.54 8.32 -16.56
C ASN A 82 13.91 7.45 -17.66
N GLN A 83 14.30 6.18 -17.76
CA GLN A 83 13.67 5.23 -18.69
C GLN A 83 12.19 5.04 -18.40
N ALA A 84 11.78 5.05 -17.12
CA ALA A 84 10.38 4.96 -16.74
C ALA A 84 9.60 6.24 -17.12
N ILE A 85 10.21 7.43 -17.00
CA ILE A 85 9.65 8.69 -17.50
C ILE A 85 9.47 8.64 -19.02
N GLU A 86 10.53 8.30 -19.77
CA GLU A 86 10.53 8.23 -21.23
C GLU A 86 9.49 7.22 -21.75
N GLY A 87 9.28 6.12 -21.04
CA GLY A 87 8.26 5.11 -21.35
C GLY A 87 6.84 5.50 -20.94
N GLY A 88 6.63 6.63 -20.24
CA GLY A 88 5.32 7.05 -19.74
C GLY A 88 4.78 6.22 -18.56
N TRP A 89 5.62 5.34 -17.98
CA TRP A 89 5.19 4.40 -16.94
C TRP A 89 4.79 5.06 -15.61
N LEU A 90 5.25 6.29 -15.36
CA LEU A 90 4.94 7.01 -14.13
C LEU A 90 3.63 7.81 -14.21
N SER A 91 3.08 7.99 -15.42
CA SER A 91 1.94 8.85 -15.71
C SER A 91 0.70 8.11 -16.21
N THR A 92 0.59 6.80 -15.97
CA THR A 92 -0.47 5.97 -16.54
C THR A 92 -1.87 6.42 -16.10
N SER A 93 -2.10 6.74 -14.83
CA SER A 93 -3.41 7.16 -14.30
C SER A 93 -3.61 8.67 -14.21
N THR A 94 -2.57 9.49 -14.48
CA THR A 94 -2.70 10.93 -14.45
C THR A 94 -3.48 11.46 -15.66
N LYS A 95 -4.03 12.69 -15.53
CA LYS A 95 -4.90 13.26 -16.55
C LYS A 95 -4.17 13.48 -17.88
N PRO A 96 -4.84 13.25 -19.04
CA PRO A 96 -4.26 13.51 -20.36
C PRO A 96 -3.80 14.95 -20.59
N GLU A 97 -4.48 15.93 -20.01
CA GLU A 97 -4.12 17.35 -20.05
C GLU A 97 -2.76 17.66 -19.39
N HIS A 98 -2.29 16.77 -18.48
CA HIS A 98 -0.97 16.84 -17.85
C HIS A 98 0.03 15.85 -18.44
N GLY A 99 -0.32 15.22 -19.58
CA GLY A 99 0.54 14.27 -20.29
C GLY A 99 0.41 12.82 -19.83
N GLY A 100 -0.62 12.50 -19.04
CA GLY A 100 -0.91 11.14 -18.61
C GLY A 100 -1.73 10.33 -19.60
N MET A 101 -1.87 9.03 -19.32
CA MET A 101 -2.66 8.11 -20.17
C MET A 101 -4.14 8.07 -19.77
N GLY A 102 -4.52 8.54 -18.58
CA GLY A 102 -5.89 8.52 -18.08
C GLY A 102 -6.45 7.11 -17.86
N THR A 103 -5.60 6.13 -17.56
CA THR A 103 -6.06 4.76 -17.29
C THR A 103 -6.84 4.70 -15.98
N PRO A 104 -7.70 3.68 -15.78
CA PRO A 104 -8.37 3.47 -14.51
C PRO A 104 -7.39 3.45 -13.32
N ILE A 105 -7.82 3.95 -12.18
CA ILE A 105 -7.02 4.04 -10.94
C ILE A 105 -6.56 2.64 -10.49
N PHE A 106 -7.39 1.62 -10.68
CA PHE A 106 -7.03 0.26 -10.29
C PHE A 106 -5.78 -0.26 -11.01
N PHE A 107 -5.54 0.18 -12.26
CA PHE A 107 -4.33 -0.21 -12.98
C PHE A 107 -3.07 0.28 -12.25
N GLN A 108 -3.00 1.59 -11.98
CA GLN A 108 -1.85 2.20 -11.30
C GLN A 108 -1.73 1.73 -9.85
N SER A 109 -2.84 1.72 -9.10
CA SER A 109 -2.79 1.44 -7.66
C SER A 109 -2.55 -0.04 -7.34
N VAL A 110 -2.97 -0.97 -8.21
CA VAL A 110 -2.92 -2.41 -7.92
C VAL A 110 -1.93 -3.13 -8.83
N ILE A 111 -2.16 -3.11 -10.16
CA ILE A 111 -1.32 -3.87 -11.10
C ILE A 111 0.09 -3.28 -11.15
N TRP A 112 0.18 -1.99 -11.47
CA TRP A 112 1.45 -1.28 -11.53
C TRP A 112 2.17 -1.33 -10.17
N GLY A 113 1.46 -1.06 -9.08
CA GLY A 113 2.01 -0.99 -7.73
C GLY A 113 2.59 -2.32 -7.24
N GLU A 114 1.91 -3.46 -7.47
CA GLU A 114 2.43 -4.78 -7.11
C GLU A 114 3.68 -5.12 -7.92
N ILE A 115 3.67 -4.91 -9.24
CA ILE A 115 4.80 -5.21 -10.14
C ILE A 115 6.00 -4.34 -9.78
N ALA A 116 5.80 -3.02 -9.62
CA ALA A 116 6.83 -2.07 -9.22
C ALA A 116 7.53 -2.49 -7.93
N THR A 117 6.75 -2.83 -6.92
CA THR A 117 7.28 -3.20 -5.60
C THR A 117 7.94 -4.56 -5.61
N SER A 118 7.39 -5.53 -6.34
CA SER A 118 8.01 -6.85 -6.50
C SER A 118 9.40 -6.75 -7.12
N THR A 119 9.59 -5.83 -8.05
CA THR A 119 10.88 -5.65 -8.73
C THR A 119 11.82 -4.73 -7.98
N ASN A 120 11.34 -3.62 -7.42
CA ASN A 120 12.18 -2.69 -6.66
C ASN A 120 11.35 -1.79 -5.72
N MET A 121 11.20 -2.22 -4.46
CA MET A 121 10.45 -1.43 -3.47
C MET A 121 11.08 -0.05 -3.23
N ALA A 122 12.42 0.04 -3.16
CA ALA A 122 13.08 1.31 -2.90
C ALA A 122 12.76 2.36 -3.96
N MET A 123 12.69 1.96 -5.24
CA MET A 123 12.33 2.82 -6.38
C MET A 123 10.84 3.16 -6.39
N SER A 124 9.96 2.18 -6.11
CA SER A 124 8.50 2.32 -6.26
C SER A 124 7.87 3.37 -5.34
N VAL A 125 8.53 3.70 -4.23
CA VAL A 125 8.03 4.68 -3.25
C VAL A 125 8.03 6.11 -3.80
N LEU A 126 9.00 6.48 -4.64
CA LEU A 126 9.11 7.83 -5.21
C LEU A 126 7.89 8.22 -6.08
N PRO A 127 7.52 7.43 -7.11
CA PRO A 127 6.33 7.75 -7.90
C PRO A 127 5.02 7.66 -7.10
N ALA A 128 4.91 6.75 -6.13
CA ALA A 128 3.72 6.69 -5.29
C ALA A 128 3.48 8.00 -4.52
N LEU A 129 4.49 8.51 -3.82
CA LEU A 129 4.41 9.80 -3.11
C LEU A 129 4.15 10.97 -4.07
N THR A 130 4.78 10.96 -5.24
CA THR A 130 4.60 12.01 -6.25
C THR A 130 3.16 12.08 -6.75
N LEU A 131 2.54 10.93 -7.03
CA LEU A 131 1.13 10.84 -7.39
C LEU A 131 0.21 11.34 -6.26
N GLY A 132 0.52 11.02 -5.01
CA GLY A 132 -0.24 11.53 -3.86
C GLY A 132 -0.21 13.06 -3.75
N VAL A 133 0.94 13.69 -4.03
CA VAL A 133 1.05 15.17 -4.11
C VAL A 133 0.26 15.71 -5.29
N TYR A 134 0.38 15.08 -6.46
CA TYR A 134 -0.37 15.44 -7.66
C TYR A 134 -1.88 15.41 -7.42
N ASP A 135 -2.41 14.34 -6.84
CA ASP A 135 -3.85 14.19 -6.60
C ASP A 135 -4.39 15.25 -5.62
N VAL A 136 -3.68 15.45 -4.49
CA VAL A 136 -4.06 16.49 -3.51
C VAL A 136 -4.05 17.90 -4.13
N LEU A 137 -3.04 18.18 -4.96
CA LEU A 137 -2.92 19.47 -5.63
C LEU A 137 -4.07 19.69 -6.63
N ASN A 138 -4.38 18.69 -7.45
CA ASN A 138 -5.44 18.80 -8.46
C ASN A 138 -6.85 18.87 -7.87
N GLU A 139 -7.06 18.36 -6.66
CA GLU A 139 -8.37 18.42 -6.00
C GLU A 139 -8.54 19.67 -5.13
N HIS A 140 -7.45 20.19 -4.55
CA HIS A 140 -7.54 21.23 -3.51
C HIS A 140 -6.64 22.44 -3.74
N GLY A 141 -5.75 22.41 -4.72
CA GLY A 141 -4.93 23.55 -5.12
C GLY A 141 -5.76 24.64 -5.80
N ASP A 142 -5.28 25.88 -5.76
CA ASP A 142 -5.80 26.88 -6.67
C ASP A 142 -5.28 26.64 -8.10
N GLN A 143 -5.93 27.27 -9.09
CA GLN A 143 -5.64 27.02 -10.50
C GLN A 143 -4.18 27.36 -10.86
N THR A 144 -3.60 28.40 -10.25
CA THR A 144 -2.21 28.80 -10.50
C THR A 144 -1.23 27.73 -10.06
N LEU A 145 -1.46 27.12 -8.89
CA LEU A 145 -0.66 26.00 -8.40
C LEU A 145 -0.81 24.77 -9.30
N ILE A 146 -2.04 24.43 -9.71
CA ILE A 146 -2.31 23.32 -10.61
C ILE A 146 -1.58 23.53 -11.94
N ASP A 147 -1.74 24.69 -12.57
CA ASP A 147 -1.14 24.99 -13.87
C ASP A 147 0.38 24.95 -13.83
N TYR A 148 0.99 25.37 -12.71
CA TYR A 148 2.44 25.42 -12.59
C TYR A 148 3.08 24.05 -12.25
N PHE A 149 2.50 23.29 -11.32
CA PHE A 149 3.14 22.08 -10.77
C PHE A 149 2.66 20.78 -11.40
N SER A 150 1.38 20.67 -11.82
CA SER A 150 0.75 19.38 -12.08
C SER A 150 1.38 18.59 -13.22
N THR A 151 1.77 19.24 -14.33
CA THR A 151 2.37 18.55 -15.47
C THR A 151 3.71 17.92 -15.11
N HIS A 152 4.57 18.64 -14.37
CA HIS A 152 5.86 18.13 -13.95
C HIS A 152 5.75 16.97 -12.94
N LEU A 153 4.79 17.04 -12.01
CA LEU A 153 4.51 15.96 -11.07
C LEU A 153 3.92 14.75 -11.80
N ALA A 154 2.96 14.96 -12.70
CA ALA A 154 2.31 13.88 -13.45
C ALA A 154 3.30 13.07 -14.27
N GLN A 155 4.27 13.73 -14.90
CA GLN A 155 5.27 13.09 -15.76
C GLN A 155 6.48 12.56 -15.01
N GLY A 156 6.62 12.86 -13.70
CA GLY A 156 7.74 12.42 -12.88
C GLY A 156 9.01 13.26 -13.01
N HIS A 157 8.96 14.39 -13.73
CA HIS A 157 10.11 15.32 -13.82
C HIS A 157 10.40 16.01 -12.49
N TRP A 158 9.37 16.26 -11.69
CA TRP A 158 9.48 16.73 -10.32
C TRP A 158 8.93 15.69 -9.35
N ALA A 159 9.58 15.55 -8.20
CA ALA A 159 9.17 14.64 -7.15
C ALA A 159 8.21 15.31 -6.17
N GLY A 160 7.34 14.51 -5.57
CA GLY A 160 6.45 14.94 -4.50
C GLY A 160 6.77 14.25 -3.17
N THR A 161 6.64 14.96 -2.04
CA THR A 161 6.84 14.40 -0.71
C THR A 161 5.78 14.82 0.29
N MET A 162 5.64 14.04 1.35
CA MET A 162 4.71 14.25 2.45
C MET A 162 5.47 14.58 3.75
N CYS A 163 5.35 15.82 4.27
CA CYS A 163 6.12 16.34 5.40
C CYS A 163 5.24 16.61 6.63
N LEU A 164 5.03 15.54 7.44
CA LEU A 164 4.19 15.59 8.66
C LEU A 164 5.02 15.55 9.94
N THR A 165 5.78 14.46 10.08
CA THR A 165 6.41 14.02 11.33
C THR A 165 7.51 14.98 11.77
N GLU A 166 7.51 15.31 13.06
CA GLU A 166 8.58 16.08 13.72
C GLU A 166 9.23 15.23 14.83
N PRO A 167 10.43 15.58 15.32
CA PRO A 167 11.15 14.77 16.32
C PRO A 167 10.33 14.41 17.57
N HIS A 168 9.35 15.24 17.94
CA HIS A 168 8.48 15.05 19.10
C HIS A 168 7.03 14.73 18.73
N ALA A 169 6.69 14.69 17.44
CA ALA A 169 5.32 14.55 16.94
C ALA A 169 5.26 13.51 15.81
N GLY A 170 5.09 12.24 16.15
CA GLY A 170 4.91 11.15 15.21
C GLY A 170 3.42 10.83 15.02
N THR A 171 2.85 9.97 15.87
CA THR A 171 1.43 9.62 15.84
C THR A 171 0.54 10.80 16.29
N ASP A 172 0.97 11.59 17.26
CA ASP A 172 0.25 12.81 17.69
C ASP A 172 0.75 14.04 16.92
N LEU A 173 0.11 14.33 15.79
CA LEU A 173 0.41 15.51 14.99
C LEU A 173 -0.15 16.81 15.59
N GLY A 174 -1.00 16.75 16.62
CA GLY A 174 -1.54 17.94 17.28
C GLY A 174 -0.47 18.83 17.93
N ILE A 175 0.68 18.24 18.24
CA ILE A 175 1.81 18.92 18.91
C ILE A 175 2.91 19.40 17.96
N ILE A 176 2.73 19.36 16.63
CA ILE A 176 3.73 19.90 15.69
C ILE A 176 4.06 21.35 15.99
N SER A 177 5.31 21.72 15.75
CA SER A 177 5.89 23.05 16.04
C SER A 177 6.20 23.88 14.80
N SER A 178 6.22 23.29 13.61
CA SER A 178 6.44 24.00 12.33
C SER A 178 5.43 25.13 12.15
N LYS A 179 5.90 26.27 11.64
CA LYS A 179 5.13 27.49 11.48
C LYS A 179 5.14 27.96 10.03
N ALA A 180 4.03 28.60 9.63
CA ALA A 180 3.91 29.27 8.35
C ALA A 180 3.38 30.68 8.58
N ILE A 181 4.17 31.70 8.27
CA ILE A 181 3.86 33.12 8.48
C ILE A 181 3.38 33.72 7.17
N PRO A 182 2.15 34.25 7.10
CA PRO A 182 1.62 34.87 5.88
C PRO A 182 2.41 36.11 5.49
N GLN A 183 2.55 36.34 4.18
CA GLN A 183 3.20 37.51 3.59
C GLN A 183 2.18 38.35 2.83
N ASP A 184 2.54 39.63 2.52
CA ASP A 184 1.66 40.57 1.83
C ASP A 184 1.39 40.14 0.35
N ASP A 185 2.26 39.34 -0.23
CA ASP A 185 2.15 38.79 -1.59
C ASP A 185 1.31 37.50 -1.69
N GLY A 186 0.66 37.08 -0.61
CA GLY A 186 -0.17 35.87 -0.57
C GLY A 186 0.61 34.56 -0.32
N THR A 187 1.95 34.61 -0.31
CA THR A 187 2.79 33.47 0.07
C THR A 187 2.88 33.31 1.60
N TYR A 188 3.54 32.26 2.01
CA TYR A 188 3.88 31.99 3.41
C TYR A 188 5.37 31.74 3.56
N ARG A 189 5.92 32.09 4.73
CA ARG A 189 7.28 31.70 5.12
C ARG A 189 7.19 30.51 6.07
N VAL A 190 7.62 29.36 5.59
CA VAL A 190 7.56 28.09 6.32
C VAL A 190 8.88 27.86 7.05
N THR A 191 8.80 27.55 8.35
CA THR A 191 9.96 27.25 9.20
C THR A 191 9.68 26.05 10.09
N GLY A 192 10.59 25.08 10.13
CA GLY A 192 10.50 23.90 10.99
C GLY A 192 11.36 22.76 10.51
N THR A 193 11.40 21.69 11.33
CA THR A 193 12.15 20.45 11.01
C THR A 193 11.18 19.29 10.90
N LYS A 194 11.26 18.55 9.80
CA LYS A 194 10.49 17.33 9.54
C LYS A 194 11.43 16.14 9.46
N ILE A 195 11.03 15.01 10.03
CA ILE A 195 11.85 13.78 10.06
C ILE A 195 11.14 12.63 9.37
N PHE A 196 11.92 11.63 8.97
CA PHE A 196 11.45 10.46 8.23
C PHE A 196 10.79 10.82 6.90
N ILE A 197 11.30 11.85 6.22
CA ILE A 197 10.76 12.29 4.94
C ILE A 197 11.36 11.45 3.82
N THR A 198 10.55 10.54 3.30
CA THR A 198 10.91 9.67 2.18
C THR A 198 11.13 10.51 0.94
N TYR A 199 12.26 10.31 0.28
CA TYR A 199 12.70 11.10 -0.88
C TYR A 199 12.68 12.62 -0.66
N GLY A 200 12.90 13.06 0.60
CA GLY A 200 12.96 14.49 0.92
C GLY A 200 14.14 15.22 0.26
N GLU A 201 15.21 14.50 -0.04
CA GLU A 201 16.39 14.98 -0.77
C GLU A 201 16.91 13.87 -1.68
N HIS A 202 17.21 14.17 -2.93
CA HIS A 202 17.82 13.28 -3.93
C HIS A 202 18.15 14.05 -5.21
N ASP A 203 18.95 13.42 -6.09
CA ASP A 203 19.36 13.93 -7.41
C ASP A 203 18.72 13.17 -8.59
N MET A 204 17.52 12.60 -8.39
CA MET A 204 16.79 11.84 -9.44
C MET A 204 15.84 12.69 -10.26
N THR A 205 15.42 13.86 -9.76
CA THR A 205 14.48 14.76 -10.40
C THR A 205 14.99 16.21 -10.35
N GLU A 206 14.46 17.05 -11.22
CA GLU A 206 14.87 18.47 -11.33
C GLU A 206 14.45 19.30 -10.11
N ASN A 207 13.32 18.96 -9.48
CA ASN A 207 12.79 19.63 -8.30
C ASN A 207 12.10 18.64 -7.37
N ILE A 208 11.96 19.01 -6.09
CA ILE A 208 11.21 18.27 -5.08
C ILE A 208 10.16 19.20 -4.48
N VAL A 209 8.91 18.78 -4.53
CA VAL A 209 7.75 19.55 -4.06
C VAL A 209 7.23 18.92 -2.76
N HIS A 210 7.32 19.65 -1.67
CA HIS A 210 6.95 19.17 -0.34
C HIS A 210 5.55 19.65 0.05
N LEU A 211 4.63 18.73 0.41
CA LEU A 211 3.41 19.07 1.12
C LEU A 211 3.68 19.10 2.63
N VAL A 212 3.79 20.30 3.19
CA VAL A 212 4.23 20.54 4.58
C VAL A 212 3.05 20.88 5.47
N LEU A 213 2.88 20.17 6.58
CA LEU A 213 1.96 20.52 7.63
C LEU A 213 2.59 21.52 8.60
N ALA A 214 1.96 22.69 8.77
CA ALA A 214 2.42 23.74 9.67
C ALA A 214 1.24 24.48 10.30
N LYS A 215 1.52 25.27 11.36
CA LYS A 215 0.56 26.13 12.05
C LYS A 215 0.77 27.58 11.67
N THR A 216 -0.33 28.31 11.45
CA THR A 216 -0.32 29.76 11.22
C THR A 216 -0.49 30.53 12.53
N PRO A 217 -0.09 31.82 12.61
CA PRO A 217 -0.35 32.65 13.79
C PRO A 217 -1.83 32.69 14.14
N GLY A 218 -2.15 32.49 15.43
CA GLY A 218 -3.53 32.50 15.92
C GLY A 218 -4.36 31.27 15.58
N SER A 219 -3.76 30.20 15.01
CA SER A 219 -4.46 28.96 14.73
C SER A 219 -4.94 28.26 16.00
N PRO A 220 -6.06 27.50 15.95
CA PRO A 220 -6.50 26.65 17.05
C PRO A 220 -5.43 25.67 17.52
N GLU A 221 -5.50 25.24 18.78
CA GLU A 221 -4.64 24.19 19.31
C GLU A 221 -4.96 22.81 18.72
N GLY A 222 -3.98 21.91 18.79
CA GLY A 222 -4.12 20.54 18.33
C GLY A 222 -4.17 20.40 16.81
N THR A 223 -4.76 19.33 16.33
CA THR A 223 -4.85 19.02 14.89
C THR A 223 -5.75 19.97 14.10
N LYS A 224 -6.69 20.65 14.79
CA LYS A 224 -7.62 21.61 14.17
C LYS A 224 -6.94 22.91 13.72
N GLY A 225 -5.72 23.17 14.15
CA GLY A 225 -4.96 24.37 13.77
C GLY A 225 -3.97 24.14 12.62
N ILE A 226 -3.92 22.94 12.09
CA ILE A 226 -2.93 22.56 11.07
C ILE A 226 -3.43 22.94 9.67
N THR A 227 -2.55 23.58 8.90
CA THR A 227 -2.75 23.96 7.50
C THR A 227 -1.70 23.27 6.64
N MET A 228 -2.01 23.00 5.38
CA MET A 228 -1.10 22.39 4.40
C MET A 228 -0.50 23.46 3.51
N PHE A 229 0.80 23.31 3.25
CA PHE A 229 1.57 24.22 2.38
C PHE A 229 2.35 23.42 1.35
N LEU A 230 2.34 23.88 0.11
CA LEU A 230 3.21 23.39 -0.95
C LEU A 230 4.50 24.21 -0.91
N VAL A 231 5.63 23.55 -0.75
CA VAL A 231 6.96 24.17 -0.61
C VAL A 231 7.94 23.45 -1.54
N PRO A 232 8.32 23.99 -2.69
CA PRO A 232 9.32 23.38 -3.55
C PRO A 232 10.73 23.62 -3.01
N LYS A 233 11.67 22.72 -3.36
CA LYS A 233 13.09 22.87 -3.05
C LYS A 233 13.72 24.04 -3.82
N TYR A 234 13.37 24.21 -5.08
CA TYR A 234 13.79 25.29 -5.94
C TYR A 234 12.60 26.12 -6.40
N LEU A 235 12.80 27.43 -6.49
CA LEU A 235 11.81 28.40 -6.99
C LEU A 235 12.11 28.75 -8.45
N PRO A 236 11.11 29.24 -9.22
CA PRO A 236 11.35 29.85 -10.52
C PRO A 236 12.39 30.99 -10.42
N VAL A 237 13.31 31.07 -11.39
CA VAL A 237 14.37 32.10 -11.41
C VAL A 237 13.82 33.53 -11.53
N ASP A 238 12.65 33.67 -12.12
CA ASP A 238 11.93 34.92 -12.38
C ASP A 238 10.68 35.10 -11.52
N LEU A 239 10.58 34.38 -10.39
CA LEU A 239 9.46 34.52 -9.46
C LEU A 239 9.42 35.93 -8.88
N GLU A 240 8.40 36.68 -9.24
CA GLU A 240 8.14 38.03 -8.70
C GLU A 240 6.93 38.00 -7.74
N SER A 241 7.12 38.55 -6.54
CA SER A 241 6.04 38.74 -5.56
C SER A 241 5.19 37.51 -5.27
N GLY A 242 5.75 36.31 -5.37
CA GLY A 242 5.06 35.04 -5.08
C GLY A 242 4.03 34.62 -6.13
N ASP A 243 3.85 35.39 -7.21
CA ASP A 243 2.96 35.04 -8.32
C ASP A 243 3.62 34.04 -9.28
N LEU A 244 3.03 32.85 -9.37
CA LEU A 244 3.47 31.78 -10.28
C LEU A 244 2.86 31.91 -11.68
N ALA A 245 1.90 32.78 -11.89
CA ALA A 245 1.25 32.93 -13.19
C ALA A 245 2.26 33.48 -14.22
N GLY A 246 2.63 32.62 -15.19
CA GLY A 246 3.61 32.96 -16.23
C GLY A 246 5.06 32.93 -15.77
N ALA A 247 5.35 32.47 -14.55
CA ALA A 247 6.72 32.24 -14.11
C ALA A 247 7.41 31.12 -14.94
N SER A 248 8.71 31.24 -15.10
CA SER A 248 9.54 30.27 -15.81
C SER A 248 9.64 28.95 -15.04
N HIS A 249 9.81 27.83 -15.75
CA HIS A 249 10.21 26.56 -15.15
C HIS A 249 11.74 26.40 -15.05
N ASP A 250 12.51 27.45 -15.32
CA ASP A 250 13.94 27.48 -15.05
C ASP A 250 14.17 27.67 -13.54
N LEU A 251 14.74 26.65 -12.90
CA LEU A 251 14.90 26.57 -11.44
C LEU A 251 16.35 26.73 -10.98
N MET A 252 17.29 26.78 -11.90
CA MET A 252 18.72 26.72 -11.59
C MET A 252 19.13 27.84 -10.65
N GLU A 253 19.80 27.47 -9.54
CA GLU A 253 20.37 28.34 -8.53
C GLU A 253 19.37 29.09 -7.61
N ASN A 254 18.04 28.97 -7.79
CA ASN A 254 17.07 29.64 -6.93
C ASN A 254 16.57 28.75 -5.77
N HIS A 255 17.48 28.38 -4.87
CA HIS A 255 17.23 27.49 -3.75
C HIS A 255 16.30 28.12 -2.70
N ASN A 256 15.25 27.41 -2.27
CA ASN A 256 14.17 27.91 -1.41
C ASN A 256 14.42 27.74 0.11
N GLY A 257 15.68 27.57 0.55
CA GLY A 257 15.96 27.38 1.98
C GLY A 257 15.47 26.02 2.54
N VAL A 258 15.20 25.04 1.67
CA VAL A 258 14.86 23.67 2.05
C VAL A 258 16.12 22.83 2.05
N THR A 259 16.55 22.33 3.21
CA THR A 259 17.84 21.63 3.35
C THR A 259 17.67 20.28 4.01
N CYS A 260 18.49 19.31 3.61
CA CYS A 260 18.57 18.00 4.24
C CYS A 260 19.66 18.00 5.32
N ALA A 261 19.27 17.74 6.56
CA ALA A 261 20.20 17.66 7.70
C ALA A 261 20.77 16.26 7.91
N GLY A 262 20.19 15.23 7.29
CA GLY A 262 20.65 13.86 7.41
C GLY A 262 19.73 12.87 6.70
N SER A 263 20.27 11.69 6.42
CA SER A 263 19.53 10.53 5.93
C SER A 263 19.64 9.38 6.92
N GLU A 264 18.55 8.67 7.16
CA GLU A 264 18.52 7.54 8.10
C GLU A 264 19.20 6.29 7.51
N GLU A 265 20.05 5.65 8.32
CA GLU A 265 20.51 4.28 8.05
C GLU A 265 19.42 3.29 8.46
N LYS A 266 19.04 2.37 7.59
CA LYS A 266 17.85 1.53 7.78
C LYS A 266 18.17 0.04 7.64
N MET A 267 17.27 -0.80 8.14
CA MET A 267 17.30 -2.26 8.02
C MET A 267 17.16 -2.75 6.57
N GLY A 268 16.40 -2.03 5.76
CA GLY A 268 16.10 -2.34 4.35
C GLY A 268 15.82 -1.08 3.57
N ILE A 269 15.42 -1.24 2.30
CA ILE A 269 15.19 -0.16 1.33
C ILE A 269 16.32 0.89 1.36
N HIS A 270 17.57 0.43 1.32
CA HIS A 270 18.74 1.28 1.55
C HIS A 270 18.85 2.40 0.53
N ALA A 271 18.46 2.16 -0.73
CA ALA A 271 18.44 3.17 -1.79
C ALA A 271 17.17 4.04 -1.81
N SER A 272 16.29 3.97 -0.78
CA SER A 272 15.20 4.92 -0.61
C SER A 272 15.60 5.96 0.43
N PRO A 273 15.90 7.22 0.06
CA PRO A 273 16.26 8.26 1.01
C PRO A 273 15.16 8.46 2.06
N THR A 274 15.55 8.59 3.32
CA THR A 274 14.64 8.89 4.43
C THR A 274 15.25 10.02 5.24
N CYS A 275 14.76 11.23 5.01
CA CYS A 275 15.49 12.46 5.29
C CYS A 275 14.98 13.18 6.56
N VAL A 276 15.91 13.93 7.15
CA VAL A 276 15.61 15.00 8.09
C VAL A 276 15.63 16.32 7.31
N MET A 277 14.46 16.92 7.11
CA MET A 277 14.30 18.12 6.29
C MET A 277 14.12 19.37 7.15
N ASN A 278 14.91 20.40 6.90
CA ASN A 278 14.76 21.72 7.49
C ASN A 278 14.19 22.70 6.46
N PHE A 279 13.17 23.42 6.90
CA PHE A 279 12.60 24.56 6.20
C PHE A 279 13.04 25.83 6.92
N ASP A 280 13.85 26.65 6.25
CA ASP A 280 14.36 27.89 6.83
C ASP A 280 13.80 29.10 6.10
N ASN A 281 12.68 29.61 6.60
CA ASN A 281 11.99 30.74 6.02
C ASN A 281 11.61 30.50 4.53
N SER A 282 11.32 29.23 4.20
CA SER A 282 11.06 28.78 2.83
C SER A 282 9.72 29.35 2.31
N VAL A 283 9.71 29.78 1.06
CA VAL A 283 8.48 30.23 0.38
C VAL A 283 7.55 29.05 0.18
N GLY A 284 6.29 29.21 0.51
CA GLY A 284 5.28 28.19 0.28
C GLY A 284 3.91 28.80 -0.01
N TRP A 285 3.08 28.04 -0.68
CA TRP A 285 1.70 28.39 -1.00
C TRP A 285 0.76 27.49 -0.22
N ARG A 286 -0.34 28.06 0.25
CA ARG A 286 -1.37 27.30 0.95
C ARG A 286 -2.15 26.41 -0.03
N VAL A 287 -2.33 25.14 0.33
CA VAL A 287 -3.21 24.21 -0.37
C VAL A 287 -4.51 24.07 0.42
N GLY A 288 -5.64 24.30 -0.25
CA GLY A 288 -6.97 24.31 0.40
C GLY A 288 -7.16 25.46 1.40
N ASP A 289 -8.11 25.32 2.32
CA ASP A 289 -8.45 26.34 3.31
C ASP A 289 -7.58 26.29 4.56
N LEU A 290 -7.47 27.41 5.28
CA LEU A 290 -6.83 27.44 6.61
C LEU A 290 -7.46 26.40 7.54
N HIS A 291 -6.62 25.71 8.29
CA HIS A 291 -7.03 24.74 9.31
C HIS A 291 -7.66 23.45 8.73
N THR A 292 -7.55 23.21 7.43
CA THR A 292 -8.00 21.98 6.78
C THR A 292 -6.86 20.99 6.50
N GLY A 293 -5.62 21.34 6.81
CA GLY A 293 -4.42 20.58 6.45
C GLY A 293 -4.47 19.12 6.83
N MET A 294 -5.03 18.79 8.00
CA MET A 294 -5.20 17.38 8.39
C MET A 294 -6.20 16.62 7.51
N LYS A 295 -7.29 17.27 7.10
CA LYS A 295 -8.29 16.65 6.21
C LYS A 295 -7.67 16.32 4.86
N LEU A 296 -6.93 17.26 4.27
CA LEU A 296 -6.26 17.09 2.99
C LEU A 296 -5.15 16.04 3.06
N MET A 297 -4.35 16.08 4.12
CA MET A 297 -3.29 15.11 4.34
C MET A 297 -3.84 13.68 4.54
N PHE A 298 -5.01 13.54 5.16
CA PHE A 298 -5.65 12.22 5.29
C PHE A 298 -6.05 11.61 3.94
N GLN A 299 -6.35 12.41 2.94
CA GLN A 299 -6.60 11.93 1.58
C GLN A 299 -5.34 11.28 1.01
N MET A 300 -4.22 11.99 0.99
CA MET A 300 -2.93 11.44 0.58
C MET A 300 -2.52 10.22 1.43
N MET A 301 -2.62 10.33 2.76
CA MET A 301 -2.28 9.22 3.66
C MET A 301 -3.13 7.97 3.44
N ASN A 302 -4.40 8.09 3.06
CA ASN A 302 -5.24 6.92 2.77
C ASN A 302 -4.78 6.23 1.48
N GLN A 303 -4.37 6.98 0.48
CA GLN A 303 -3.77 6.47 -0.76
C GLN A 303 -2.44 5.75 -0.44
N GLU A 304 -1.55 6.39 0.33
CA GLU A 304 -0.28 5.81 0.75
C GLU A 304 -0.44 4.56 1.63
N ARG A 305 -1.49 4.49 2.45
CA ARG A 305 -1.83 3.29 3.22
C ARG A 305 -2.24 2.12 2.35
N LEU A 306 -3.03 2.38 1.30
CA LEU A 306 -3.38 1.36 0.31
C LEU A 306 -2.14 0.91 -0.45
N ALA A 307 -1.34 1.86 -0.94
CA ALA A 307 -0.06 1.59 -1.59
C ALA A 307 0.87 0.75 -0.70
N THR A 308 0.98 1.08 0.60
CA THR A 308 1.76 0.29 1.57
C THR A 308 1.28 -1.17 1.67
N GLY A 309 -0.01 -1.42 1.63
CA GLY A 309 -0.56 -2.77 1.58
C GLY A 309 -0.16 -3.51 0.31
N ILE A 310 -0.23 -2.85 -0.84
CA ILE A 310 0.21 -3.39 -2.14
C ILE A 310 1.73 -3.63 -2.15
N MET A 311 2.52 -2.73 -1.57
CA MET A 311 3.97 -2.94 -1.40
C MET A 311 4.26 -4.21 -0.60
N GLY A 312 3.49 -4.48 0.46
CA GLY A 312 3.57 -5.73 1.19
C GLY A 312 3.29 -6.94 0.29
N LEU A 313 2.21 -6.88 -0.50
CA LEU A 313 1.83 -7.93 -1.44
C LEU A 313 2.94 -8.21 -2.47
N GLY A 314 3.50 -7.16 -3.08
CA GLY A 314 4.57 -7.30 -4.08
C GLY A 314 5.81 -8.00 -3.53
N LEU A 315 6.27 -7.62 -2.34
CA LEU A 315 7.41 -8.28 -1.70
C LEU A 315 7.12 -9.72 -1.26
N ALA A 316 5.88 -10.01 -0.84
CA ALA A 316 5.44 -11.37 -0.54
C ALA A 316 5.41 -12.24 -1.82
N GLU A 317 5.01 -11.67 -2.95
CA GLU A 317 4.94 -12.38 -4.23
C GLU A 317 6.32 -12.76 -4.75
N ILE A 318 7.25 -11.83 -4.83
CA ILE A 318 8.62 -12.15 -5.29
C ILE A 318 9.33 -13.11 -4.35
N ALA A 319 9.13 -12.99 -3.03
CA ALA A 319 9.68 -13.94 -2.06
C ALA A 319 9.10 -15.35 -2.29
N TYR A 320 7.79 -15.46 -2.53
CA TYR A 320 7.13 -16.73 -2.83
C TYR A 320 7.66 -17.36 -4.11
N GLN A 321 7.77 -16.60 -5.21
CA GLN A 321 8.24 -17.12 -6.49
C GLN A 321 9.66 -17.70 -6.39
N ASN A 322 10.58 -16.98 -5.74
CA ASN A 322 11.95 -17.43 -5.57
C ASN A 322 12.07 -18.65 -4.64
N SER A 323 11.29 -18.69 -3.56
CA SER A 323 11.26 -19.86 -2.68
C SER A 323 10.64 -21.09 -3.34
N LEU A 324 9.63 -20.89 -4.20
CA LEU A 324 9.04 -21.97 -5.01
C LEU A 324 10.02 -22.49 -6.05
N ALA A 325 10.74 -21.61 -6.76
CA ALA A 325 11.78 -21.99 -7.72
C ALA A 325 12.87 -22.81 -7.03
N TRP A 326 13.35 -22.35 -5.87
CA TRP A 326 14.29 -23.10 -5.04
C TRP A 326 13.73 -24.48 -4.65
N ALA A 327 12.49 -24.56 -4.19
CA ALA A 327 11.87 -25.81 -3.75
C ALA A 327 11.68 -26.81 -4.90
N LYS A 328 11.49 -26.34 -6.14
CA LYS A 328 11.39 -27.18 -7.34
C LYS A 328 12.73 -27.80 -7.73
N ASP A 329 13.84 -27.13 -7.46
CA ASP A 329 15.18 -27.61 -7.81
C ASP A 329 15.84 -28.39 -6.66
N ARG A 330 15.69 -27.95 -5.40
CA ARG A 330 16.40 -28.49 -4.25
C ARG A 330 15.98 -29.93 -3.93
N ARG A 331 16.98 -30.81 -3.79
CA ARG A 331 16.81 -32.18 -3.36
C ARG A 331 17.42 -32.39 -1.97
N GLN A 332 16.63 -32.91 -1.02
CA GLN A 332 17.08 -33.23 0.34
C GLN A 332 16.08 -34.15 1.05
N GLY A 333 16.60 -35.21 1.67
CA GLY A 333 15.78 -36.17 2.38
C GLY A 333 14.98 -37.11 1.45
N ARG A 334 13.97 -37.79 2.00
CA ARG A 334 13.07 -38.71 1.30
C ARG A 334 11.62 -38.50 1.75
N ASP A 335 10.67 -38.82 0.89
CA ASP A 335 9.26 -38.89 1.28
C ASP A 335 9.07 -39.91 2.43
N LEU A 336 8.20 -39.61 3.38
CA LEU A 336 7.92 -40.42 4.56
C LEU A 336 7.38 -41.83 4.20
N LYS A 337 6.83 -42.01 3.01
CA LYS A 337 6.30 -43.29 2.50
C LYS A 337 7.30 -44.04 1.61
N GLY A 338 8.55 -43.56 1.55
CA GLY A 338 9.63 -44.10 0.74
C GLY A 338 10.02 -43.25 -0.44
N PRO A 339 11.18 -43.48 -1.07
CA PRO A 339 11.72 -42.67 -2.15
C PRO A 339 10.71 -42.45 -3.27
N LYS A 340 10.53 -41.21 -3.70
CA LYS A 340 9.75 -40.86 -4.91
C LYS A 340 10.62 -40.92 -6.16
N ASP A 341 11.89 -40.54 -6.04
CA ASP A 341 12.90 -40.60 -7.09
C ASP A 341 13.98 -41.64 -6.69
N PRO A 342 13.74 -42.96 -6.85
CA PRO A 342 14.66 -44.00 -6.36
C PRO A 342 16.06 -43.93 -6.97
N ASN A 343 16.19 -43.38 -8.17
CA ASN A 343 17.46 -43.28 -8.89
C ASN A 343 18.31 -42.06 -8.48
N GLU A 344 17.73 -41.13 -7.71
CA GLU A 344 18.40 -39.93 -7.22
C GLU A 344 18.90 -40.15 -5.79
N THR A 345 19.91 -39.38 -5.37
CA THR A 345 20.46 -39.45 -4.00
C THR A 345 19.49 -38.96 -2.95
N ALA A 346 18.56 -38.07 -3.32
CA ALA A 346 17.51 -37.51 -2.47
C ALA A 346 16.26 -37.18 -3.30
N ASP A 347 15.11 -37.12 -2.65
CA ASP A 347 13.89 -36.61 -3.27
C ASP A 347 13.91 -35.07 -3.34
N ASN A 348 13.07 -34.49 -4.22
CA ASN A 348 12.83 -33.09 -4.23
C ASN A 348 12.10 -32.65 -2.94
N ILE A 349 12.45 -31.50 -2.37
CA ILE A 349 11.91 -31.04 -1.07
C ILE A 349 10.39 -30.79 -1.08
N LEU A 350 9.76 -30.68 -2.24
CA LEU A 350 8.29 -30.60 -2.38
C LEU A 350 7.57 -31.88 -1.93
N VAL A 351 8.30 -33.02 -1.67
CA VAL A 351 7.68 -34.20 -1.07
C VAL A 351 7.37 -33.99 0.42
N HIS A 352 8.06 -33.06 1.08
CA HIS A 352 7.91 -32.84 2.52
C HIS A 352 6.63 -32.03 2.83
N PRO A 353 5.75 -32.55 3.70
CA PRO A 353 4.47 -31.89 4.01
C PRO A 353 4.63 -30.46 4.54
N ASP A 354 5.69 -30.18 5.33
CA ASP A 354 5.91 -28.85 5.90
C ASP A 354 6.36 -27.83 4.85
N VAL A 355 7.21 -28.22 3.90
CA VAL A 355 7.59 -27.38 2.75
C VAL A 355 6.35 -27.03 1.92
N ARG A 356 5.49 -28.02 1.64
CA ARG A 356 4.24 -27.79 0.92
C ARG A 356 3.29 -26.87 1.69
N ARG A 357 3.19 -27.04 3.02
CA ARG A 357 2.38 -26.17 3.87
C ARG A 357 2.85 -24.73 3.74
N MET A 358 4.14 -24.46 3.93
CA MET A 358 4.73 -23.12 3.84
C MET A 358 4.47 -22.45 2.48
N LEU A 359 4.70 -23.17 1.40
CA LEU A 359 4.45 -22.65 0.04
C LEU A 359 2.96 -22.41 -0.22
N LEU A 360 2.07 -23.28 0.25
CA LEU A 360 0.63 -23.12 0.08
C LEU A 360 0.09 -21.96 0.93
N GLU A 361 0.59 -21.77 2.16
CA GLU A 361 0.24 -20.63 3.01
C GLU A 361 0.64 -19.32 2.32
N SER A 362 1.86 -19.23 1.79
CA SER A 362 2.34 -18.07 1.03
C SER A 362 1.47 -17.81 -0.20
N LYS A 363 1.22 -18.84 -1.02
CA LYS A 363 0.39 -18.73 -2.23
C LYS A 363 -1.02 -18.24 -1.93
N VAL A 364 -1.73 -18.86 -0.99
CA VAL A 364 -3.15 -18.52 -0.76
C VAL A 364 -3.32 -17.16 -0.10
N ASN A 365 -2.33 -16.73 0.68
CA ASN A 365 -2.32 -15.40 1.24
C ASN A 365 -2.08 -14.33 0.15
N ASN A 366 -1.08 -14.51 -0.71
CA ASN A 366 -0.79 -13.58 -1.80
C ASN A 366 -1.99 -13.46 -2.75
N GLU A 367 -2.54 -14.57 -3.24
CA GLU A 367 -3.67 -14.55 -4.17
C GLU A 367 -4.96 -13.99 -3.52
N GLY A 368 -5.21 -14.28 -2.24
CA GLY A 368 -6.33 -13.72 -1.50
C GLY A 368 -6.20 -12.21 -1.29
N CYS A 369 -5.01 -11.74 -0.92
CA CYS A 369 -4.70 -10.31 -0.80
C CYS A 369 -4.83 -9.60 -2.16
N ARG A 370 -4.31 -10.20 -3.25
CA ARG A 370 -4.45 -9.67 -4.62
C ARG A 370 -5.91 -9.52 -5.04
N ALA A 371 -6.75 -10.48 -4.71
CA ALA A 371 -8.19 -10.40 -5.00
C ALA A 371 -8.89 -9.27 -4.20
N LEU A 372 -8.53 -9.07 -2.93
CA LEU A 372 -9.05 -7.95 -2.14
C LEU A 372 -8.48 -6.60 -2.62
N ALA A 373 -7.21 -6.57 -3.06
CA ALA A 373 -6.61 -5.41 -3.69
C ALA A 373 -7.32 -5.03 -4.99
N ALA A 374 -7.61 -6.01 -5.86
CA ALA A 374 -8.37 -5.79 -7.09
C ALA A 374 -9.76 -5.20 -6.81
N TRP A 375 -10.50 -5.74 -5.84
CA TRP A 375 -11.79 -5.16 -5.44
C TRP A 375 -11.63 -3.74 -4.90
N THR A 376 -10.61 -3.49 -4.07
CA THR A 376 -10.33 -2.14 -3.55
C THR A 376 -10.00 -1.16 -4.67
N GLY A 377 -9.20 -1.57 -5.66
CA GLY A 377 -8.87 -0.75 -6.83
C GLY A 377 -10.10 -0.35 -7.63
N ILE A 378 -11.00 -1.29 -7.92
CA ILE A 378 -12.28 -1.00 -8.60
C ILE A 378 -13.11 0.01 -7.81
N LEU A 379 -13.16 -0.12 -6.48
CA LEU A 379 -13.88 0.82 -5.62
C LEU A 379 -13.25 2.23 -5.65
N LEU A 380 -11.92 2.35 -5.82
CA LEU A 380 -11.27 3.66 -5.98
C LEU A 380 -11.76 4.38 -7.24
N ASP A 381 -11.91 3.67 -8.36
CA ASP A 381 -12.52 4.23 -9.57
C ASP A 381 -13.99 4.62 -9.34
N GLN A 382 -14.78 3.76 -8.71
CA GLN A 382 -16.19 4.01 -8.40
C GLN A 382 -16.42 5.19 -7.45
N MET A 383 -15.45 5.57 -6.62
CA MET A 383 -15.56 6.79 -5.79
C MET A 383 -15.72 8.07 -6.62
N HIS A 384 -15.31 8.05 -7.89
CA HIS A 384 -15.41 9.16 -8.84
C HIS A 384 -16.63 9.06 -9.77
N SER A 385 -17.58 8.15 -9.47
CA SER A 385 -18.82 8.00 -10.23
C SER A 385 -19.67 9.28 -10.15
N ASP A 386 -20.31 9.64 -11.27
CA ASP A 386 -21.33 10.70 -11.34
C ASP A 386 -22.63 10.29 -10.60
N ASP A 387 -22.82 8.99 -10.32
CA ASP A 387 -23.89 8.52 -9.46
C ASP A 387 -23.52 8.66 -7.98
N PRO A 388 -24.18 9.58 -7.22
CA PRO A 388 -23.84 9.81 -5.82
C PRO A 388 -24.03 8.57 -4.91
N GLU A 389 -24.94 7.67 -5.25
CA GLU A 389 -25.18 6.44 -4.46
C GLU A 389 -24.03 5.46 -4.67
N GLU A 390 -23.56 5.30 -5.91
CA GLU A 390 -22.38 4.48 -6.21
C GLU A 390 -21.11 5.05 -5.57
N ALA A 391 -20.87 6.36 -5.72
CA ALA A 391 -19.71 7.04 -5.12
C ALA A 391 -19.70 6.92 -3.58
N GLU A 392 -20.85 7.08 -2.93
CA GLU A 392 -20.99 6.91 -1.48
C GLU A 392 -20.77 5.46 -1.04
N TYR A 393 -21.32 4.50 -1.78
CA TYR A 393 -21.10 3.07 -1.53
C TYR A 393 -19.62 2.72 -1.59
N ALA A 394 -18.94 3.10 -2.68
CA ALA A 394 -17.52 2.87 -2.87
C ALA A 394 -16.67 3.53 -1.77
N SER A 395 -16.92 4.81 -1.47
CA SER A 395 -16.24 5.54 -0.40
C SER A 395 -16.40 4.88 0.97
N SER A 396 -17.59 4.33 1.25
CA SER A 396 -17.86 3.59 2.49
C SER A 396 -17.00 2.33 2.62
N LEU A 397 -16.85 1.57 1.54
CA LEU A 397 -16.04 0.35 1.53
C LEU A 397 -14.54 0.66 1.56
N VAL A 398 -14.07 1.62 0.76
CA VAL A 398 -12.66 2.05 0.79
C VAL A 398 -12.27 2.53 2.18
N ALA A 399 -13.15 3.27 2.87
CA ALA A 399 -12.89 3.71 4.25
C ALA A 399 -12.70 2.55 5.23
N LEU A 400 -13.41 1.42 5.06
CA LEU A 400 -13.22 0.20 5.86
C LEU A 400 -11.98 -0.59 5.42
N PHE A 401 -11.72 -0.68 4.11
CA PHE A 401 -10.65 -1.51 3.57
C PHE A 401 -9.27 -0.90 3.79
N THR A 402 -9.13 0.41 3.75
CA THR A 402 -7.83 1.10 3.94
C THR A 402 -7.06 0.59 5.16
N PRO A 403 -7.59 0.60 6.41
CA PRO A 403 -6.85 0.09 7.56
C PRO A 403 -6.60 -1.42 7.49
N ILE A 404 -7.48 -2.19 6.83
CA ILE A 404 -7.35 -3.64 6.68
C ILE A 404 -6.26 -3.96 5.65
N VAL A 405 -6.32 -3.37 4.46
CA VAL A 405 -5.32 -3.55 3.41
C VAL A 405 -3.94 -3.18 3.94
N LYS A 406 -3.82 -2.02 4.60
CA LYS A 406 -2.56 -1.61 5.19
C LYS A 406 -2.07 -2.59 6.26
N ALA A 407 -2.85 -2.89 7.28
CA ALA A 407 -2.38 -3.66 8.44
C ALA A 407 -2.34 -5.16 8.16
N HIS A 408 -3.40 -5.74 7.62
CA HIS A 408 -3.46 -7.18 7.40
C HIS A 408 -2.51 -7.65 6.31
N PHE A 409 -2.43 -6.93 5.16
CA PHE A 409 -1.52 -7.32 4.08
C PHE A 409 -0.06 -7.25 4.52
N THR A 410 0.33 -6.18 5.23
CA THR A 410 1.71 -6.03 5.68
C THR A 410 2.10 -7.01 6.78
N ASP A 411 1.16 -7.42 7.65
CA ASP A 411 1.38 -8.51 8.61
C ASP A 411 1.59 -9.83 7.88
N VAL A 412 0.70 -10.18 6.96
CA VAL A 412 0.78 -11.38 6.12
C VAL A 412 2.05 -11.39 5.28
N ALA A 413 2.43 -10.25 4.69
CA ALA A 413 3.62 -10.13 3.86
C ALA A 413 4.92 -10.37 4.64
N CYS A 414 5.04 -9.82 5.86
CA CYS A 414 6.18 -10.11 6.73
C CYS A 414 6.24 -11.61 7.12
N GLU A 415 5.09 -12.21 7.42
CA GLU A 415 4.98 -13.65 7.72
C GLU A 415 5.37 -14.49 6.49
N THR A 416 4.90 -14.10 5.29
CA THR A 416 5.23 -14.76 4.03
C THR A 416 6.70 -14.67 3.70
N ALA A 417 7.32 -13.49 3.74
CA ALA A 417 8.74 -13.30 3.45
C ALA A 417 9.62 -14.14 4.40
N SER A 418 9.29 -14.16 5.70
CA SER A 418 9.97 -15.01 6.69
C SER A 418 9.80 -16.51 6.38
N THR A 419 8.60 -16.94 6.01
CA THR A 419 8.28 -18.33 5.65
C THR A 419 9.02 -18.75 4.38
N CYS A 420 9.16 -17.87 3.40
CA CYS A 420 9.90 -18.11 2.17
C CYS A 420 11.40 -18.30 2.41
N MET A 421 12.00 -17.52 3.31
CA MET A 421 13.37 -17.77 3.78
C MET A 421 13.49 -19.16 4.43
N GLN A 422 12.50 -19.57 5.23
CA GLN A 422 12.49 -20.88 5.89
C GLN A 422 12.43 -22.04 4.88
N VAL A 423 11.66 -21.89 3.79
CA VAL A 423 11.63 -22.89 2.69
C VAL A 423 13.01 -23.12 2.09
N MET A 424 13.80 -22.04 1.95
CA MET A 424 15.15 -22.10 1.40
C MET A 424 16.21 -22.58 2.40
N GLY A 425 15.87 -22.65 3.70
CA GLY A 425 16.80 -23.05 4.76
C GLY A 425 17.96 -22.07 4.90
N GLY A 426 19.19 -22.55 5.11
CA GLY A 426 20.36 -21.69 5.26
C GLY A 426 20.63 -20.78 4.06
N ALA A 427 20.29 -21.20 2.84
CA ALA A 427 20.40 -20.37 1.63
C ALA A 427 19.52 -19.11 1.71
N GLY A 428 18.30 -19.22 2.25
CA GLY A 428 17.40 -18.08 2.41
C GLY A 428 17.91 -17.00 3.38
N TYR A 429 18.91 -17.30 4.18
CA TYR A 429 19.54 -16.37 5.12
C TYR A 429 20.80 -15.69 4.55
N CYS A 430 21.32 -16.20 3.43
CA CYS A 430 22.53 -15.70 2.79
C CYS A 430 22.21 -14.65 1.73
N THR A 431 22.88 -13.51 1.77
CA THR A 431 22.67 -12.35 0.88
C THR A 431 22.87 -12.67 -0.60
N GLU A 432 23.69 -13.67 -0.94
CA GLU A 432 23.92 -14.05 -2.34
C GLU A 432 22.66 -14.57 -3.05
N TYR A 433 21.67 -15.13 -2.29
CA TYR A 433 20.41 -15.63 -2.83
C TYR A 433 19.32 -14.53 -2.91
N GLY A 434 19.49 -13.41 -2.21
CA GLY A 434 18.68 -12.19 -2.33
C GLY A 434 17.29 -12.24 -1.65
N VAL A 435 16.82 -13.39 -1.15
CA VAL A 435 15.47 -13.49 -0.58
C VAL A 435 15.38 -12.84 0.82
N GLU A 436 16.48 -12.80 1.56
CA GLU A 436 16.55 -12.17 2.87
C GLU A 436 16.30 -10.64 2.78
N GLN A 437 16.66 -10.01 1.65
CA GLN A 437 16.39 -8.59 1.39
C GLN A 437 14.88 -8.30 1.46
N PHE A 438 14.03 -9.14 0.87
CA PHE A 438 12.58 -8.93 0.87
C PHE A 438 11.99 -8.92 2.28
N TYR A 439 12.55 -9.72 3.19
CA TYR A 439 12.14 -9.68 4.60
C TYR A 439 12.57 -8.39 5.30
N ARG A 440 13.78 -7.87 5.01
CA ARG A 440 14.26 -6.60 5.55
C ARG A 440 13.44 -5.42 5.02
N ASP A 441 13.19 -5.41 3.72
CA ASP A 441 12.45 -4.34 3.05
C ASP A 441 10.98 -4.30 3.49
N VAL A 442 10.29 -5.44 3.53
CA VAL A 442 8.87 -5.48 3.90
C VAL A 442 8.60 -5.07 5.35
N ARG A 443 9.61 -5.18 6.24
CA ARG A 443 9.41 -4.95 7.67
C ARG A 443 8.96 -3.54 8.01
N ILE A 444 9.40 -2.53 7.24
CA ILE A 444 9.02 -1.14 7.45
C ILE A 444 7.52 -0.91 7.23
N SER A 445 6.90 -1.67 6.32
CA SER A 445 5.49 -1.49 5.96
C SER A 445 4.52 -1.65 7.14
N LYS A 446 4.92 -2.34 8.21
CA LYS A 446 4.13 -2.44 9.46
C LYS A 446 4.24 -1.20 10.35
N ILE A 447 5.17 -0.28 10.08
CA ILE A 447 5.53 0.86 10.94
C ILE A 447 5.08 2.18 10.32
N TRP A 448 5.51 2.48 9.09
CA TRP A 448 5.20 3.73 8.42
C TRP A 448 3.72 3.86 8.05
N GLU A 449 3.28 5.03 7.64
CA GLU A 449 1.87 5.35 7.29
C GLU A 449 0.87 5.04 8.42
N GLY A 450 1.34 5.16 9.67
CA GLY A 450 0.64 4.72 10.87
C GLY A 450 0.80 3.23 11.11
N THR A 451 1.34 2.88 12.29
CA THR A 451 1.60 1.47 12.64
C THR A 451 0.36 0.61 12.51
N ASN A 452 0.52 -0.70 12.31
CA ASN A 452 -0.61 -1.63 12.18
C ASN A 452 -1.55 -1.56 13.38
N GLY A 453 -1.04 -1.34 14.60
CA GLY A 453 -1.87 -1.10 15.79
C GLY A 453 -2.72 0.18 15.70
N VAL A 454 -2.18 1.25 15.11
CA VAL A 454 -2.93 2.50 14.86
C VAL A 454 -4.02 2.27 13.80
N GLN A 455 -3.73 1.52 12.74
CA GLN A 455 -4.73 1.15 11.73
C GLN A 455 -5.85 0.30 12.33
N ALA A 456 -5.50 -0.69 13.15
CA ALA A 456 -6.45 -1.54 13.84
C ALA A 456 -7.35 -0.73 14.80
N LEU A 457 -6.76 0.23 15.51
CA LEU A 457 -7.51 1.14 16.39
C LEU A 457 -8.42 2.09 15.59
N ASP A 458 -7.98 2.59 14.44
CA ASP A 458 -8.81 3.40 13.54
C ASP A 458 -10.01 2.59 13.01
N LEU A 459 -9.79 1.35 12.58
CA LEU A 459 -10.86 0.44 12.17
C LEU A 459 -11.88 0.24 13.30
N ALA A 460 -11.42 -0.24 14.46
CA ALA A 460 -12.27 -0.64 15.56
C ALA A 460 -12.94 0.55 16.29
N GLY A 461 -12.25 1.69 16.40
CA GLY A 461 -12.71 2.85 17.15
C GLY A 461 -13.52 3.85 16.33
N ARG A 462 -13.25 3.96 15.03
CA ARG A 462 -13.83 5.01 14.19
C ARG A 462 -14.57 4.45 12.97
N LYS A 463 -13.93 3.63 12.16
CA LYS A 463 -14.47 3.22 10.84
C LYS A 463 -15.75 2.40 10.94
N ILE A 464 -15.86 1.49 11.91
CA ILE A 464 -17.06 0.65 12.08
C ILE A 464 -18.28 1.43 12.61
N THR A 465 -18.07 2.56 13.30
CA THR A 465 -19.13 3.42 13.84
C THR A 465 -19.44 4.63 12.96
N GLN A 466 -18.55 4.97 12.04
CA GLN A 466 -18.69 6.11 11.16
C GLN A 466 -20.01 6.07 10.39
N ASN A 467 -20.62 7.24 10.17
CA ASN A 467 -21.92 7.37 9.51
C ASN A 467 -23.02 6.48 10.13
N MET A 468 -23.05 6.39 11.45
CA MET A 468 -23.99 5.53 12.19
C MET A 468 -23.91 4.05 11.75
N GLY A 469 -22.71 3.57 11.44
CA GLY A 469 -22.46 2.19 10.98
C GLY A 469 -22.90 1.92 9.54
N LYS A 470 -23.15 2.95 8.72
CA LYS A 470 -23.53 2.80 7.30
C LYS A 470 -22.46 2.07 6.51
N ASN A 471 -21.17 2.42 6.73
CA ASN A 471 -20.07 1.77 6.05
C ASN A 471 -20.08 0.24 6.25
N LEU A 472 -20.30 -0.20 7.47
CA LEU A 472 -20.37 -1.64 7.75
C LEU A 472 -21.61 -2.29 7.11
N ARG A 473 -22.76 -1.60 7.08
CA ARG A 473 -23.96 -2.13 6.39
C ARG A 473 -23.73 -2.27 4.90
N HIS A 474 -23.05 -1.33 4.25
CA HIS A 474 -22.69 -1.42 2.83
C HIS A 474 -21.82 -2.66 2.57
N LEU A 475 -20.91 -3.02 3.48
CA LEU A 475 -20.11 -4.24 3.35
C LEU A 475 -20.94 -5.51 3.63
N MET A 476 -21.77 -5.50 4.67
CA MET A 476 -22.54 -6.70 5.03
C MET A 476 -23.53 -7.12 3.93
N TRP A 477 -23.99 -6.18 3.11
CA TRP A 477 -24.90 -6.45 2.02
C TRP A 477 -24.33 -7.46 1.01
N PRO A 478 -23.22 -7.18 0.27
CA PRO A 478 -22.71 -8.12 -0.73
C PRO A 478 -22.25 -9.45 -0.13
N LEU A 479 -21.77 -9.46 1.13
CA LEU A 479 -21.38 -10.69 1.80
C LEU A 479 -22.61 -11.59 2.07
N THR A 480 -23.69 -10.99 2.55
CA THR A 480 -24.94 -11.72 2.88
C THR A 480 -25.64 -12.20 1.61
N GLU A 481 -25.73 -11.35 0.60
CA GLU A 481 -26.29 -11.69 -0.71
C GLU A 481 -25.57 -12.89 -1.33
N PHE A 482 -24.23 -12.83 -1.39
CA PHE A 482 -23.42 -13.95 -1.89
C PHE A 482 -23.68 -15.26 -1.09
N ILE A 483 -23.78 -15.19 0.23
CA ILE A 483 -24.04 -16.36 1.08
C ILE A 483 -25.41 -16.96 0.75
N GLU A 484 -26.45 -16.14 0.60
CA GLU A 484 -27.80 -16.63 0.32
C GLU A 484 -27.92 -17.19 -1.12
N GLU A 485 -27.35 -16.54 -2.12
CA GLU A 485 -27.31 -17.04 -3.50
C GLU A 485 -26.66 -18.43 -3.61
N ASN A 486 -25.61 -18.67 -2.82
CA ASN A 486 -24.83 -19.90 -2.88
C ASN A 486 -25.26 -20.95 -1.84
N ARG A 487 -26.31 -20.69 -1.08
CA ARG A 487 -26.75 -21.52 0.04
C ARG A 487 -27.08 -22.95 -0.36
N ASN A 488 -27.74 -23.11 -1.53
CA ASN A 488 -28.23 -24.39 -2.02
C ASN A 488 -27.35 -24.99 -3.14
N ILE A 489 -26.19 -24.44 -3.42
CA ILE A 489 -25.24 -24.95 -4.41
C ILE A 489 -24.33 -25.96 -3.70
N PRO A 490 -24.42 -27.27 -4.01
CA PRO A 490 -23.66 -28.30 -3.28
C PRO A 490 -22.14 -28.07 -3.33
N GLU A 491 -21.62 -27.69 -4.49
CA GLU A 491 -20.19 -27.45 -4.74
C GLU A 491 -19.64 -26.26 -3.94
N MET A 492 -20.51 -25.29 -3.61
CA MET A 492 -20.16 -24.14 -2.80
C MET A 492 -20.25 -24.37 -1.30
N SER A 493 -20.86 -25.48 -0.86
CA SER A 493 -21.13 -25.74 0.56
C SER A 493 -19.86 -25.77 1.42
N GLU A 494 -18.73 -26.26 0.89
CA GLU A 494 -17.45 -26.30 1.61
C GLU A 494 -16.83 -24.91 1.86
N PHE A 495 -17.19 -23.90 1.07
CA PHE A 495 -16.75 -22.52 1.19
C PHE A 495 -17.80 -21.64 1.87
N ASN A 496 -19.04 -21.80 1.48
CA ASN A 496 -20.14 -20.93 1.91
C ASN A 496 -20.51 -21.10 3.40
N LYS A 497 -20.48 -22.34 3.93
CA LYS A 497 -20.78 -22.58 5.36
C LYS A 497 -19.77 -21.91 6.30
N PRO A 498 -18.44 -22.11 6.15
CA PRO A 498 -17.49 -21.43 7.01
C PRO A 498 -17.49 -19.91 6.79
N LEU A 499 -17.68 -19.41 5.55
CA LEU A 499 -17.82 -17.98 5.29
C LEU A 499 -19.01 -17.40 6.08
N HIS A 500 -20.17 -18.04 6.03
CA HIS A 500 -21.35 -17.60 6.80
C HIS A 500 -21.07 -17.56 8.31
N GLN A 501 -20.36 -18.56 8.85
CA GLN A 501 -19.96 -18.56 10.26
C GLN A 501 -19.02 -17.39 10.58
N GLY A 502 -18.04 -17.13 9.73
CA GLY A 502 -17.11 -16.00 9.89
C GLY A 502 -17.80 -14.64 9.83
N VAL A 503 -18.71 -14.43 8.87
CA VAL A 503 -19.48 -13.18 8.75
C VAL A 503 -20.37 -12.96 9.97
N ARG A 504 -21.05 -13.99 10.46
CA ARG A 504 -21.82 -13.91 11.72
C ARG A 504 -20.93 -13.60 12.92
N GLY A 505 -19.77 -14.24 13.01
CA GLY A 505 -18.78 -13.95 14.05
C GLY A 505 -18.29 -12.50 13.97
N LEU A 506 -18.02 -11.98 12.78
CA LEU A 506 -17.64 -10.58 12.58
C LEU A 506 -18.73 -9.63 13.07
N GLN A 507 -20.00 -9.88 12.74
CA GLN A 507 -21.12 -9.07 13.23
C GLN A 507 -21.20 -9.08 14.77
N GLN A 508 -21.07 -10.25 15.39
CA GLN A 508 -21.12 -10.39 16.85
C GLN A 508 -19.95 -9.68 17.54
N LEU A 509 -18.73 -9.86 17.00
CA LEU A 509 -17.53 -9.20 17.54
C LEU A 509 -17.61 -7.68 17.34
N THR A 510 -18.13 -7.20 16.21
CA THR A 510 -18.31 -5.76 15.99
C THR A 510 -19.27 -5.16 17.02
N LEU A 511 -20.41 -5.82 17.27
CA LEU A 511 -21.34 -5.36 18.31
C LEU A 511 -20.73 -5.37 19.70
N LEU A 512 -19.94 -6.39 20.03
CA LEU A 512 -19.19 -6.48 21.29
C LEU A 512 -18.18 -5.34 21.41
N MET A 513 -17.36 -5.10 20.37
CA MET A 513 -16.35 -4.02 20.34
C MET A 513 -16.99 -2.64 20.53
N ILE A 514 -18.14 -2.40 19.91
CA ILE A 514 -18.89 -1.14 20.08
C ILE A 514 -19.44 -1.03 21.51
N ALA A 515 -20.14 -2.03 22.00
CA ALA A 515 -20.79 -1.98 23.31
C ALA A 515 -19.78 -1.86 24.47
N GLU A 516 -18.78 -2.74 24.50
CA GLU A 516 -17.75 -2.74 25.54
C GLU A 516 -16.78 -1.57 25.39
N GLY A 517 -16.47 -1.17 24.15
CA GLY A 517 -15.60 -0.02 23.87
C GLY A 517 -16.21 1.31 24.29
N GLN A 518 -17.53 1.47 24.23
CA GLN A 518 -18.22 2.65 24.78
C GLN A 518 -18.17 2.69 26.31
N ALA A 519 -18.27 1.52 26.95
CA ALA A 519 -18.18 1.41 28.40
C ALA A 519 -16.72 1.57 28.89
N ASN A 520 -15.77 1.02 28.16
CA ASN A 520 -14.35 1.08 28.49
C ASN A 520 -13.47 1.10 27.22
N PRO A 521 -12.84 2.24 26.87
CA PRO A 521 -11.96 2.35 25.70
C PRO A 521 -10.78 1.37 25.69
N HIS A 522 -10.30 0.92 26.87
CA HIS A 522 -9.24 -0.09 26.92
C HIS A 522 -9.67 -1.45 26.39
N PHE A 523 -10.96 -1.81 26.49
CA PHE A 523 -11.48 -3.04 25.88
C PHE A 523 -11.28 -3.02 24.36
N LEU A 524 -11.70 -1.93 23.74
CA LEU A 524 -11.57 -1.73 22.31
C LEU A 524 -10.10 -1.74 21.88
N ALA A 525 -9.24 -0.99 22.58
CA ALA A 525 -7.83 -0.88 22.21
C ALA A 525 -7.08 -2.20 22.36
N ALA A 526 -7.34 -2.98 23.40
CA ALA A 526 -6.70 -4.28 23.64
C ALA A 526 -7.10 -5.33 22.59
N GLY A 527 -8.34 -5.27 22.08
CA GLY A 527 -8.85 -6.21 21.07
C GLY A 527 -8.65 -5.77 19.62
N ALA A 528 -8.23 -4.52 19.36
CA ALA A 528 -8.26 -3.92 18.03
C ALA A 528 -7.43 -4.67 16.98
N THR A 529 -6.21 -5.09 17.32
CA THR A 529 -5.31 -5.81 16.40
C THR A 529 -5.88 -7.18 16.03
N ASP A 530 -6.35 -7.96 17.00
CA ASP A 530 -6.99 -9.25 16.76
C ASP A 530 -8.29 -9.09 15.95
N TYR A 531 -9.05 -8.01 16.19
CA TYR A 531 -10.26 -7.68 15.43
C TYR A 531 -9.94 -7.33 13.97
N CYS A 532 -8.90 -6.53 13.72
CA CYS A 532 -8.46 -6.20 12.36
C CYS A 532 -8.03 -7.45 11.60
N ARG A 533 -7.27 -8.36 12.22
CA ARG A 533 -6.86 -9.64 11.63
C ARG A 533 -8.06 -10.57 11.38
N TYR A 534 -9.01 -10.64 12.31
CA TYR A 534 -10.28 -11.36 12.11
C TYR A 534 -11.02 -10.85 10.89
N PHE A 535 -11.17 -9.52 10.80
CA PHE A 535 -11.88 -8.85 9.71
C PHE A 535 -11.19 -9.14 8.36
N GLY A 536 -9.86 -8.99 8.29
CA GLY A 536 -9.06 -9.33 7.11
C GLY A 536 -9.28 -10.77 6.67
N ASN A 537 -9.22 -11.73 7.58
CA ASN A 537 -9.46 -13.15 7.27
C ASN A 537 -10.88 -13.40 6.72
N VAL A 538 -11.90 -12.68 7.19
CA VAL A 538 -13.28 -12.80 6.66
C VAL A 538 -13.36 -12.23 5.24
N LEU A 539 -12.70 -11.10 4.96
CA LEU A 539 -12.66 -10.54 3.61
C LEU A 539 -11.91 -11.46 2.64
N LEU A 540 -10.77 -12.02 3.04
CA LEU A 540 -10.07 -13.01 2.21
C LEU A 540 -10.91 -14.27 1.99
N ALA A 541 -11.68 -14.72 2.99
CA ALA A 541 -12.60 -15.85 2.83
C ALA A 541 -13.70 -15.54 1.80
N TYR A 542 -14.22 -14.32 1.79
CA TYR A 542 -15.17 -13.88 0.77
C TYR A 542 -14.54 -13.85 -0.62
N MET A 543 -13.32 -13.32 -0.76
CA MET A 543 -12.59 -13.35 -2.03
C MET A 543 -12.38 -14.79 -2.51
N TRP A 544 -11.90 -15.68 -1.67
CA TRP A 544 -11.70 -17.08 -2.01
C TRP A 544 -12.99 -17.81 -2.38
N ALA A 545 -14.11 -17.48 -1.75
CA ALA A 545 -15.41 -18.04 -2.12
C ALA A 545 -15.87 -17.57 -3.51
N LYS A 546 -15.65 -16.28 -3.86
CA LYS A 546 -15.91 -15.74 -5.20
C LYS A 546 -15.02 -16.41 -6.26
N ILE A 547 -13.73 -16.50 -6.00
CA ILE A 547 -12.74 -17.18 -6.85
C ILE A 547 -13.16 -18.63 -7.10
N ALA A 548 -13.51 -19.38 -6.05
CA ALA A 548 -13.95 -20.78 -6.16
C ALA A 548 -15.23 -20.92 -6.99
N LYS A 549 -16.22 -20.00 -6.79
CA LYS A 549 -17.47 -19.97 -7.59
C LYS A 549 -17.18 -19.77 -9.07
N THR A 550 -16.32 -18.81 -9.40
CA THR A 550 -15.95 -18.52 -10.79
C THR A 550 -15.15 -19.66 -11.40
N ALA A 551 -14.12 -20.15 -10.70
CA ALA A 551 -13.27 -21.25 -11.16
C ALA A 551 -14.07 -22.55 -11.38
N SER A 552 -15.11 -22.81 -10.59
CA SER A 552 -15.92 -24.03 -10.72
C SER A 552 -16.64 -24.15 -12.08
N LYS A 553 -16.85 -23.02 -12.78
CA LYS A 553 -17.46 -23.00 -14.12
C LYS A 553 -16.55 -23.60 -15.22
N LYS A 554 -15.24 -23.62 -14.98
CA LYS A 554 -14.21 -24.10 -15.92
C LYS A 554 -13.38 -25.25 -15.32
N LYS A 555 -14.01 -26.09 -14.50
CA LYS A 555 -13.39 -27.24 -13.85
C LYS A 555 -12.81 -28.23 -14.89
N GLY A 556 -11.60 -28.73 -14.60
CA GLY A 556 -10.81 -29.59 -15.49
C GLY A 556 -9.69 -28.85 -16.20
N ASP A 557 -9.67 -27.53 -16.17
CA ASP A 557 -8.52 -26.73 -16.56
C ASP A 557 -7.57 -26.59 -15.34
N PRO A 558 -6.26 -26.82 -15.49
CA PRO A 558 -5.29 -26.80 -14.39
C PRO A 558 -5.25 -25.49 -13.60
N PHE A 559 -5.43 -24.33 -14.27
CA PHE A 559 -5.44 -23.03 -13.61
C PHE A 559 -6.63 -22.90 -12.63
N TYR A 560 -7.84 -23.21 -13.12
CA TYR A 560 -9.06 -23.09 -12.31
C TYR A 560 -9.14 -24.17 -11.23
N ASP A 561 -8.68 -25.39 -11.52
CA ASP A 561 -8.58 -26.46 -10.52
C ASP A 561 -7.59 -26.10 -9.39
N ALA A 562 -6.49 -25.40 -9.71
CA ALA A 562 -5.56 -24.89 -8.72
C ALA A 562 -6.20 -23.80 -7.85
N LYS A 563 -7.03 -22.90 -8.40
CA LYS A 563 -7.78 -21.89 -7.63
C LYS A 563 -8.75 -22.55 -6.64
N ILE A 564 -9.48 -23.57 -7.06
CA ILE A 564 -10.39 -24.32 -6.18
C ILE A 564 -9.60 -25.02 -5.05
N ALA A 565 -8.47 -25.64 -5.38
CA ALA A 565 -7.61 -26.30 -4.39
C ALA A 565 -7.01 -25.30 -3.39
N SER A 566 -6.60 -24.12 -3.85
CA SER A 566 -6.12 -23.00 -3.02
C SER A 566 -7.22 -22.51 -2.07
N ALA A 567 -8.44 -22.31 -2.57
CA ALA A 567 -9.59 -21.95 -1.72
C ALA A 567 -9.83 -23.00 -0.61
N ARG A 568 -9.80 -24.29 -0.95
CA ARG A 568 -9.93 -25.37 0.05
C ARG A 568 -8.83 -25.32 1.11
N PHE A 569 -7.59 -25.05 0.70
CA PHE A 569 -6.48 -24.91 1.65
C PHE A 569 -6.72 -23.70 2.57
N PHE A 570 -7.09 -22.54 2.03
CA PHE A 570 -7.40 -21.36 2.82
C PHE A 570 -8.47 -21.64 3.89
N PHE A 571 -9.62 -22.18 3.49
CA PHE A 571 -10.71 -22.46 4.42
C PHE A 571 -10.40 -23.53 5.47
N LYS A 572 -9.48 -24.45 5.18
CA LYS A 572 -9.10 -25.53 6.10
C LYS A 572 -7.90 -25.21 6.99
N ARG A 573 -7.00 -24.32 6.57
CA ARG A 573 -5.71 -24.12 7.25
C ARG A 573 -5.49 -22.69 7.75
N ILE A 574 -6.02 -21.67 7.06
CA ILE A 574 -5.84 -20.26 7.42
C ILE A 574 -7.08 -19.74 8.16
N PHE A 575 -8.24 -19.89 7.56
CA PHE A 575 -9.50 -19.33 8.09
C PHE A 575 -9.85 -19.79 9.52
N PRO A 576 -9.52 -21.02 9.98
CA PRO A 576 -9.75 -21.44 11.38
C PRO A 576 -9.08 -20.58 12.44
N GLU A 577 -8.07 -19.77 12.09
CA GLU A 577 -7.46 -18.78 12.98
C GLU A 577 -8.53 -17.83 13.60
N THR A 578 -9.59 -17.54 12.86
CA THR A 578 -10.71 -16.70 13.32
C THR A 578 -11.31 -17.17 14.66
N VAL A 579 -11.26 -18.46 14.95
CA VAL A 579 -11.75 -19.00 16.24
C VAL A 579 -10.91 -18.52 17.41
N SER A 580 -9.58 -18.58 17.27
CA SER A 580 -8.65 -18.13 18.31
C SER A 580 -8.66 -16.61 18.47
N LEU A 581 -8.77 -15.87 17.35
CA LEU A 581 -8.89 -14.41 17.38
C LEU A 581 -10.16 -13.96 18.11
N ALA A 582 -11.29 -14.62 17.83
CA ALA A 582 -12.54 -14.34 18.55
C ALA A 582 -12.41 -14.56 20.07
N ALA A 583 -11.75 -15.64 20.49
CA ALA A 583 -11.52 -15.93 21.89
C ALA A 583 -10.63 -14.87 22.57
N LYS A 584 -9.57 -14.40 21.87
CA LYS A 584 -8.70 -13.32 22.37
C LYS A 584 -9.47 -12.01 22.53
N ILE A 585 -10.27 -11.59 21.55
CA ILE A 585 -11.09 -10.38 21.62
C ILE A 585 -12.06 -10.46 22.80
N GLN A 586 -12.73 -11.59 22.97
CA GLN A 586 -13.69 -11.83 24.05
C GLN A 586 -13.04 -11.87 25.45
N SER A 587 -11.74 -12.15 25.55
CA SER A 587 -11.02 -12.15 26.83
C SER A 587 -10.89 -10.76 27.47
N GLY A 588 -11.11 -9.70 26.65
CA GLY A 588 -11.14 -8.33 27.10
C GLY A 588 -9.76 -7.74 27.41
N HIS A 589 -9.75 -6.63 28.15
CA HIS A 589 -8.56 -5.80 28.34
C HIS A 589 -7.77 -6.08 29.65
N LYS A 590 -8.36 -6.77 30.61
CA LYS A 590 -7.79 -6.87 31.98
C LYS A 590 -6.40 -7.51 31.98
N SER A 591 -6.22 -8.62 31.27
CA SER A 591 -4.93 -9.30 31.17
C SER A 591 -3.80 -8.45 30.57
N VAL A 592 -4.16 -7.41 29.81
CA VAL A 592 -3.21 -6.46 29.22
C VAL A 592 -3.00 -5.25 30.13
N MET A 593 -4.07 -4.67 30.64
CA MET A 593 -4.03 -3.37 31.33
C MET A 593 -3.80 -3.47 32.84
N GLU A 594 -4.10 -4.60 33.46
CA GLU A 594 -3.89 -4.82 34.92
C GLU A 594 -2.50 -5.41 35.22
N PHE A 595 -1.66 -5.67 34.17
CA PHE A 595 -0.28 -6.08 34.41
C PHE A 595 0.50 -4.88 34.99
N PRO A 596 1.14 -5.04 36.15
CA PRO A 596 1.83 -3.92 36.83
C PRO A 596 2.98 -3.38 35.97
N THR A 597 3.01 -2.05 35.76
CA THR A 597 4.00 -1.40 34.88
C THR A 597 5.44 -1.65 35.36
N GLU A 598 5.66 -1.77 36.66
CA GLU A 598 6.96 -2.06 37.25
C GLU A 598 7.45 -3.50 37.05
N MET A 599 6.61 -4.37 36.46
CA MET A 599 6.96 -5.79 36.16
C MET A 599 7.32 -6.03 34.70
N PHE A 600 7.28 -5.00 33.85
CA PHE A 600 7.73 -5.09 32.47
C PHE A 600 9.24 -5.25 32.33
#